data_06ab64897a454ec42b3fbacc40f3d695
#
_entry.id   06ab64897a454ec42b3fbacc40f3d695
#
_cell.length_a   1.000
_cell.length_b   1.000
_cell.length_c   1.000
_cell.angle_alpha   90.00
_cell.angle_beta   90.00
_cell.angle_gamma   90.00
#
_symmetry.space_group_name_H-M   'P 1'
#
loop_
_entity.id
_entity.type
_entity.pdbx_description
1 polymer ?
#
loop_
_entity_poly.entity_id
_entity_poly.type
_entity_poly.pdbx_seq_one_letter_code
_entity_poly.pdbx_strand_id
1 'polypeptide(L)'
;MVSLQFLGTGGARWVVAKQIRSSAGFWIRADGTNLHIDPGPGALVRALAQLPPCDPATLDAIVLSHKHLDHAGDVNVMIEAMCQGGWRPRGALCAPRDALDESMQPVVFPYARRFVPREWIVGADESPFEVGSVTITASPRLRHPVETYGLHFRAGGATVSYIPCTRYFDGIVDDYRARAPAVLVINVLRYRDSMDVDHLTYDDARRLIEGIRPGAAIMSHFGTRMLERDPKRLAYELEDATGIKTFAAYDGWTYDVV
;
A
#
# COMPACT_ATOMS: atom_id res chain seq x y z
N MET A 1 -0.91 16.41 -11.12
CA MET A 1 0.08 16.27 -10.00
C MET A 1 -0.30 15.04 -9.17
N VAL A 2 0.70 14.21 -8.80
CA VAL A 2 0.46 13.00 -7.99
C VAL A 2 1.11 13.18 -6.62
N SER A 3 0.40 12.88 -5.53
CA SER A 3 0.94 12.92 -4.17
C SER A 3 0.56 11.68 -3.37
N LEU A 4 1.47 11.25 -2.49
CA LEU A 4 1.31 10.12 -1.58
C LEU A 4 1.28 10.64 -0.16
N GLN A 5 0.23 10.35 0.62
CA GLN A 5 0.16 10.70 2.03
C GLN A 5 0.11 9.43 2.88
N PHE A 6 1.14 9.20 3.68
CA PHE A 6 1.25 8.02 4.54
C PHE A 6 0.47 8.22 5.84
N LEU A 7 -0.65 7.54 5.99
CA LEU A 7 -1.47 7.61 7.20
C LEU A 7 -0.95 6.67 8.28
N GLY A 8 -0.21 5.62 7.88
CA GLY A 8 0.43 4.68 8.77
C GLY A 8 1.63 4.00 8.12
N THR A 9 2.68 3.80 8.91
CA THR A 9 3.98 3.27 8.45
C THR A 9 4.49 2.11 9.30
N GLY A 10 3.67 1.64 10.25
CA GLY A 10 3.93 0.47 11.07
C GLY A 10 3.45 -0.80 10.41
N GLY A 11 4.22 -1.87 10.57
CA GLY A 11 3.91 -3.18 10.02
C GLY A 11 3.93 -4.28 11.05
N ALA A 12 3.23 -5.36 10.73
CA ALA A 12 3.10 -6.58 11.50
C ALA A 12 2.56 -6.41 12.93
N ARG A 13 2.49 -7.53 13.63
CA ARG A 13 1.61 -7.71 14.79
C ARG A 13 1.96 -6.82 15.98
N TRP A 14 3.26 -6.70 16.33
CA TRP A 14 3.64 -6.03 17.58
C TRP A 14 3.57 -4.50 17.48
N VAL A 15 4.03 -3.93 16.38
CA VAL A 15 3.97 -2.48 16.14
C VAL A 15 2.51 -2.03 16.10
N VAL A 16 1.66 -2.79 15.40
CA VAL A 16 0.21 -2.55 15.32
C VAL A 16 -0.46 -2.71 16.67
N ALA A 17 -0.22 -3.83 17.38
CA ALA A 17 -0.84 -4.09 18.68
C ALA A 17 -0.49 -3.05 19.75
N LYS A 18 0.69 -2.45 19.67
CA LYS A 18 1.17 -1.39 20.58
C LYS A 18 0.97 0.02 20.03
N GLN A 19 0.50 0.15 18.80
CA GLN A 19 0.36 1.44 18.11
C GLN A 19 1.63 2.31 18.17
N ILE A 20 2.81 1.67 18.07
CA ILE A 20 4.11 2.36 18.03
C ILE A 20 4.17 3.24 16.77
N ARG A 21 3.61 2.75 15.68
CA ARG A 21 3.28 3.43 14.44
C ARG A 21 1.88 2.98 14.02
N SER A 22 1.14 3.85 13.36
CA SER A 22 -0.14 3.50 12.74
C SER A 22 0.07 2.52 11.58
N SER A 23 -0.94 1.71 11.29
CA SER A 23 -1.00 0.82 10.11
C SER A 23 -2.11 1.23 9.14
N ALA A 24 -2.42 2.52 9.08
CA ALA A 24 -3.54 3.06 8.31
C ALA A 24 -3.27 3.14 6.79
N GLY A 25 -2.21 2.52 6.27
CA GLY A 25 -1.87 2.53 4.86
C GLY A 25 -1.49 3.92 4.35
N PHE A 26 -1.75 4.17 3.07
CA PHE A 26 -1.46 5.47 2.45
C PHE A 26 -2.53 5.89 1.45
N TRP A 27 -2.61 7.20 1.24
CA TRP A 27 -3.54 7.85 0.33
C TRP A 27 -2.81 8.30 -0.92
N ILE A 28 -3.39 8.07 -2.10
CA ILE A 28 -2.91 8.63 -3.37
C ILE A 28 -3.90 9.71 -3.82
N ARG A 29 -3.38 10.89 -4.13
CA ARG A 29 -4.12 11.94 -4.84
C ARG A 29 -3.52 12.14 -6.20
N ALA A 30 -4.33 12.11 -7.25
CA ALA A 30 -3.88 12.30 -8.62
C ALA A 30 -4.97 13.01 -9.43
N ASP A 31 -4.72 14.28 -9.81
CA ASP A 31 -5.60 15.06 -10.68
C ASP A 31 -7.10 14.96 -10.34
N GLY A 32 -7.42 15.12 -9.05
CA GLY A 32 -8.79 15.09 -8.52
C GLY A 32 -9.29 13.69 -8.14
N THR A 33 -8.51 12.62 -8.40
CA THR A 33 -8.83 11.24 -7.99
C THR A 33 -8.16 10.92 -6.65
N ASN A 34 -8.90 10.30 -5.74
CA ASN A 34 -8.46 9.91 -4.40
C ASN A 34 -8.57 8.39 -4.20
N LEU A 35 -7.45 7.75 -3.87
CA LEU A 35 -7.40 6.33 -3.56
C LEU A 35 -6.87 6.13 -2.14
N HIS A 36 -7.39 5.16 -1.40
CA HIS A 36 -6.83 4.70 -0.14
C HIS A 36 -6.32 3.26 -0.29
N ILE A 37 -5.03 3.07 -0.07
CA ILE A 37 -4.35 1.81 -0.20
C ILE A 37 -4.12 1.20 1.18
N ASP A 38 -4.55 -0.06 1.35
CA ASP A 38 -4.37 -0.86 2.56
C ASP A 38 -4.83 -0.17 3.86
N PRO A 39 -6.15 0.15 4.01
CA PRO A 39 -6.68 0.78 5.21
C PRO A 39 -6.69 -0.19 6.41
N GLY A 40 -5.55 -0.36 7.07
CA GLY A 40 -5.41 -1.12 8.30
C GLY A 40 -6.00 -0.40 9.52
N PRO A 41 -5.86 -0.97 10.74
CA PRO A 41 -6.48 -0.47 11.96
C PRO A 41 -6.19 1.00 12.23
N GLY A 42 -7.26 1.78 12.48
CA GLY A 42 -7.19 3.22 12.76
C GLY A 42 -7.21 4.11 11.51
N ALA A 43 -7.41 3.54 10.31
CA ALA A 43 -7.37 4.28 9.05
C ALA A 43 -8.36 5.44 9.01
N LEU A 44 -9.62 5.23 9.46
CA LEU A 44 -10.64 6.28 9.50
C LEU A 44 -10.21 7.46 10.39
N VAL A 45 -9.78 7.16 11.60
CA VAL A 45 -9.38 8.20 12.58
C VAL A 45 -8.15 8.95 12.09
N ARG A 46 -7.17 8.23 11.53
CA ARG A 46 -5.94 8.84 11.01
C ARG A 46 -6.19 9.69 9.77
N ALA A 47 -7.08 9.26 8.87
CA ALA A 47 -7.44 10.04 7.68
C ALA A 47 -8.10 11.38 8.08
N LEU A 48 -9.06 11.35 8.98
CA LEU A 48 -9.76 12.55 9.43
C LEU A 48 -8.88 13.49 10.29
N ALA A 49 -7.84 12.96 10.94
CA ALA A 49 -6.90 13.75 11.74
C ALA A 49 -5.82 14.47 10.91
N GLN A 50 -5.73 14.26 9.59
CA GLN A 50 -4.78 15.00 8.74
C GLN A 50 -5.17 16.47 8.60
N LEU A 51 -4.22 17.33 8.24
CA LEU A 51 -4.42 18.74 7.97
C LEU A 51 -3.83 19.11 6.59
N PRO A 52 -4.66 19.31 5.54
CA PRO A 52 -6.13 19.14 5.53
C PRO A 52 -6.56 17.67 5.67
N PRO A 53 -7.78 17.37 6.14
CA PRO A 53 -8.27 16.00 6.28
C PRO A 53 -8.25 15.22 4.96
N CYS A 54 -7.90 13.92 5.04
CA CYS A 54 -8.19 12.94 4.00
C CYS A 54 -9.65 12.47 4.20
N ASP A 55 -10.60 13.24 3.70
CA ASP A 55 -12.03 12.94 3.90
C ASP A 55 -12.44 11.69 3.10
N PRO A 56 -12.81 10.58 3.77
CA PRO A 56 -13.22 9.36 3.08
C PRO A 56 -14.41 9.54 2.13
N ALA A 57 -15.28 10.52 2.36
CA ALA A 57 -16.40 10.82 1.45
C ALA A 57 -15.92 11.32 0.07
N THR A 58 -14.64 11.69 -0.08
CA THR A 58 -14.03 12.08 -1.35
C THR A 58 -13.32 10.94 -2.08
N LEU A 59 -13.26 9.74 -1.49
CA LEU A 59 -12.60 8.58 -2.10
C LEU A 59 -13.29 8.16 -3.39
N ASP A 60 -12.48 7.79 -4.38
CA ASP A 60 -12.91 7.18 -5.64
C ASP A 60 -12.62 5.68 -5.65
N ALA A 61 -11.66 5.20 -4.84
CA ALA A 61 -11.49 3.78 -4.59
C ALA A 61 -10.80 3.49 -3.27
N ILE A 62 -11.08 2.27 -2.75
CA ILE A 62 -10.32 1.59 -1.71
C ILE A 62 -9.63 0.39 -2.36
N VAL A 63 -8.33 0.24 -2.10
CA VAL A 63 -7.49 -0.77 -2.75
C VAL A 63 -6.78 -1.60 -1.69
N LEU A 64 -6.96 -2.91 -1.73
CA LEU A 64 -6.25 -3.86 -0.87
C LEU A 64 -5.19 -4.61 -1.68
N SER A 65 -3.97 -4.62 -1.17
CA SER A 65 -2.90 -5.48 -1.67
C SER A 65 -3.09 -6.94 -1.22
N HIS A 66 -3.60 -7.13 0.00
CA HIS A 66 -3.93 -8.42 0.60
C HIS A 66 -4.83 -8.25 1.85
N LYS A 67 -5.34 -9.36 2.38
CA LYS A 67 -6.37 -9.37 3.43
C LYS A 67 -5.89 -9.39 4.87
N HIS A 68 -4.60 -9.33 5.17
CA HIS A 68 -4.15 -9.28 6.57
C HIS A 68 -4.72 -8.07 7.30
N LEU A 69 -5.00 -8.24 8.61
CA LEU A 69 -5.71 -7.23 9.40
C LEU A 69 -4.98 -5.89 9.48
N ASP A 70 -3.65 -5.89 9.48
CA ASP A 70 -2.85 -4.67 9.47
C ASP A 70 -2.90 -3.89 8.15
N HIS A 71 -3.51 -4.47 7.11
CA HIS A 71 -3.78 -3.84 5.80
C HIS A 71 -5.27 -3.63 5.52
N ALA A 72 -6.15 -4.38 6.17
CA ALA A 72 -7.58 -4.40 5.85
C ALA A 72 -8.50 -4.18 7.07
N GLY A 73 -7.94 -3.90 8.25
CA GLY A 73 -8.72 -3.83 9.49
C GLY A 73 -9.86 -2.81 9.47
N ASP A 74 -9.66 -1.67 8.81
CA ASP A 74 -10.66 -0.63 8.68
C ASP A 74 -11.39 -0.62 7.33
N VAL A 75 -11.17 -1.62 6.44
CA VAL A 75 -11.75 -1.58 5.09
C VAL A 75 -13.25 -1.37 5.08
N ASN A 76 -14.00 -2.02 5.97
CA ASN A 76 -15.46 -1.92 6.02
C ASN A 76 -15.93 -0.56 6.49
N VAL A 77 -15.34 0.00 7.55
CA VAL A 77 -15.70 1.33 8.04
C VAL A 77 -15.28 2.42 7.05
N MET A 78 -14.19 2.21 6.29
CA MET A 78 -13.79 3.11 5.21
C MET A 78 -14.75 3.05 4.03
N ILE A 79 -15.29 1.88 3.68
CA ILE A 79 -16.36 1.74 2.68
C ILE A 79 -17.61 2.49 3.15
N GLU A 80 -18.03 2.30 4.40
CA GLU A 80 -19.18 3.03 4.94
C GLU A 80 -18.97 4.55 4.92
N ALA A 81 -17.78 5.02 5.29
CA ALA A 81 -17.46 6.45 5.27
C ALA A 81 -17.44 7.00 3.83
N MET A 82 -16.84 6.29 2.88
CA MET A 82 -16.85 6.64 1.45
C MET A 82 -18.28 6.74 0.90
N CYS A 83 -19.13 5.79 1.26
CA CYS A 83 -20.51 5.68 0.76
C CYS A 83 -21.54 6.33 1.69
N GLN A 84 -21.10 7.07 2.72
CA GLN A 84 -21.95 7.76 3.69
C GLN A 84 -23.02 6.82 4.31
N GLY A 85 -22.58 5.67 4.85
CA GLY A 85 -23.44 4.66 5.42
C GLY A 85 -24.35 3.95 4.39
N GLY A 86 -23.95 3.92 3.13
CA GLY A 86 -24.73 3.35 2.02
C GLY A 86 -25.78 4.30 1.41
N TRP A 87 -25.95 5.50 1.95
CA TRP A 87 -26.88 6.49 1.39
C TRP A 87 -26.43 7.05 0.04
N ARG A 88 -25.13 7.00 -0.24
CA ARG A 88 -24.51 7.46 -1.50
C ARG A 88 -23.57 6.40 -2.04
N PRO A 89 -24.07 5.31 -2.66
CA PRO A 89 -23.23 4.31 -3.30
C PRO A 89 -22.29 4.98 -4.29
N ARG A 90 -20.96 4.76 -4.11
CA ARG A 90 -19.95 5.38 -4.97
C ARG A 90 -18.61 4.62 -4.91
N GLY A 91 -17.69 5.02 -5.79
CA GLY A 91 -16.33 4.58 -5.81
C GLY A 91 -16.16 3.15 -6.34
N ALA A 92 -14.99 2.61 -6.07
CA ALA A 92 -14.59 1.25 -6.42
C ALA A 92 -13.93 0.53 -5.24
N LEU A 93 -14.04 -0.79 -5.21
CA LEU A 93 -13.29 -1.67 -4.34
C LEU A 93 -12.37 -2.53 -5.20
N CYS A 94 -11.06 -2.44 -4.97
CA CYS A 94 -10.05 -3.27 -5.61
C CYS A 94 -9.45 -4.19 -4.53
N ALA A 95 -9.62 -5.50 -4.66
CA ALA A 95 -9.13 -6.43 -3.64
C ALA A 95 -8.84 -7.81 -4.22
N PRO A 96 -7.90 -8.59 -3.63
CA PRO A 96 -7.73 -10.00 -3.98
C PRO A 96 -8.99 -10.81 -3.74
N ARG A 97 -9.13 -11.93 -4.47
CA ARG A 97 -10.31 -12.79 -4.38
C ARG A 97 -10.56 -13.27 -2.94
N ASP A 98 -9.52 -13.69 -2.23
CA ASP A 98 -9.64 -14.24 -0.87
C ASP A 98 -10.06 -13.20 0.19
N ALA A 99 -10.00 -11.90 -0.15
CA ALA A 99 -10.53 -10.82 0.69
C ALA A 99 -12.05 -10.64 0.54
N LEU A 100 -12.63 -11.17 -0.54
CA LEU A 100 -14.03 -10.97 -0.97
C LEU A 100 -14.88 -12.23 -0.94
N ASP A 101 -14.30 -13.40 -1.19
CA ASP A 101 -15.00 -14.68 -1.34
C ASP A 101 -15.41 -15.24 0.03
N GLU A 102 -16.72 -15.42 0.24
CA GLU A 102 -17.32 -15.89 1.50
C GLU A 102 -16.80 -17.27 1.91
N SER A 103 -16.38 -18.11 0.96
CA SER A 103 -15.79 -19.43 1.25
C SER A 103 -14.33 -19.36 1.76
N MET A 104 -13.68 -18.20 1.61
CA MET A 104 -12.25 -17.98 1.89
C MET A 104 -11.99 -17.12 3.13
N GLN A 105 -12.94 -16.98 4.03
CA GLN A 105 -12.88 -16.09 5.21
C GLN A 105 -12.58 -14.64 4.81
N PRO A 106 -13.52 -13.97 4.14
CA PRO A 106 -13.32 -12.61 3.63
C PRO A 106 -13.16 -11.60 4.77
N VAL A 107 -12.45 -10.52 4.47
CA VAL A 107 -12.33 -9.36 5.38
C VAL A 107 -13.27 -8.23 4.99
N VAL A 108 -13.76 -8.22 3.76
CA VAL A 108 -14.79 -7.27 3.31
C VAL A 108 -16.15 -7.91 3.53
N PHE A 109 -16.95 -7.27 4.39
CA PHE A 109 -18.28 -7.78 4.73
C PHE A 109 -19.24 -7.65 3.54
N PRO A 110 -20.06 -8.69 3.26
CA PRO A 110 -20.99 -8.68 2.13
C PRO A 110 -21.94 -7.48 2.14
N TYR A 111 -22.37 -7.00 3.31
CA TYR A 111 -23.27 -5.84 3.38
C TYR A 111 -22.56 -4.53 2.97
N ALA A 112 -21.30 -4.32 3.40
CA ALA A 112 -20.53 -3.13 3.04
C ALA A 112 -20.17 -3.11 1.55
N ARG A 113 -19.85 -4.26 0.99
CA ARG A 113 -19.55 -4.46 -0.44
C ARG A 113 -20.70 -3.99 -1.34
N ARG A 114 -21.96 -4.16 -0.92
CA ARG A 114 -23.15 -3.70 -1.69
C ARG A 114 -23.23 -2.18 -1.88
N PHE A 115 -22.51 -1.41 -1.08
CA PHE A 115 -22.49 0.05 -1.21
C PHE A 115 -21.57 0.54 -2.33
N VAL A 116 -20.65 -0.33 -2.80
CA VAL A 116 -19.65 0.00 -3.81
C VAL A 116 -20.12 -0.50 -5.17
N PRO A 117 -20.38 0.38 -6.15
CA PRO A 117 -20.96 0.00 -7.44
C PRO A 117 -19.96 -0.68 -8.39
N ARG A 118 -18.65 -0.57 -8.13
CA ARG A 118 -17.60 -1.10 -9.00
C ARG A 118 -16.62 -1.96 -8.19
N GLU A 119 -16.30 -3.13 -8.71
CA GLU A 119 -15.29 -4.01 -8.12
C GLU A 119 -14.26 -4.41 -9.15
N TRP A 120 -13.03 -4.58 -8.70
CA TRP A 120 -11.95 -5.21 -9.43
C TRP A 120 -11.29 -6.29 -8.55
N ILE A 121 -11.30 -7.52 -9.04
CA ILE A 121 -10.62 -8.63 -8.37
C ILE A 121 -9.15 -8.60 -8.79
N VAL A 122 -8.31 -8.08 -7.90
CA VAL A 122 -6.88 -7.91 -8.14
C VAL A 122 -6.24 -9.26 -8.45
N GLY A 123 -5.48 -9.32 -9.54
CA GLY A 123 -4.78 -10.54 -10.00
C GLY A 123 -5.63 -11.58 -10.71
N ALA A 124 -6.96 -11.41 -10.78
CA ALA A 124 -7.82 -12.31 -11.55
C ALA A 124 -8.03 -11.84 -12.99
N ASP A 125 -7.88 -10.55 -13.25
CA ASP A 125 -7.97 -9.93 -14.57
C ASP A 125 -6.66 -9.16 -14.83
N GLU A 126 -6.00 -9.47 -15.94
CA GLU A 126 -4.77 -8.78 -16.37
C GLU A 126 -5.05 -7.39 -16.95
N SER A 127 -6.30 -7.09 -17.23
CA SER A 127 -6.70 -5.79 -17.77
C SER A 127 -6.51 -4.68 -16.75
N PRO A 128 -6.01 -3.51 -17.18
CA PRO A 128 -5.95 -2.33 -16.32
C PRO A 128 -7.33 -1.92 -15.81
N PHE A 129 -7.40 -1.47 -14.57
CA PHE A 129 -8.61 -0.92 -13.97
C PHE A 129 -8.52 0.60 -13.84
N GLU A 130 -9.50 1.28 -14.40
CA GLU A 130 -9.52 2.75 -14.43
C GLU A 130 -10.36 3.31 -13.28
N VAL A 131 -9.75 4.20 -12.49
CA VAL A 131 -10.43 4.97 -11.44
C VAL A 131 -10.11 6.46 -11.63
N GLY A 132 -11.07 7.22 -12.14
CA GLY A 132 -10.83 8.63 -12.46
C GLY A 132 -9.64 8.82 -13.39
N SER A 133 -8.63 9.55 -12.95
CA SER A 133 -7.39 9.82 -13.70
C SER A 133 -6.30 8.76 -13.48
N VAL A 134 -6.57 7.71 -12.68
CA VAL A 134 -5.59 6.69 -12.30
C VAL A 134 -5.89 5.35 -12.98
N THR A 135 -4.89 4.82 -13.68
CA THR A 135 -4.88 3.43 -14.17
C THR A 135 -4.18 2.54 -13.16
N ILE A 136 -4.85 1.49 -12.69
CA ILE A 136 -4.32 0.52 -11.73
C ILE A 136 -4.03 -0.80 -12.46
N THR A 137 -2.84 -1.37 -12.23
CA THR A 137 -2.49 -2.73 -12.66
C THR A 137 -1.87 -3.49 -11.50
N ALA A 138 -1.99 -4.82 -11.51
CA ALA A 138 -1.37 -5.69 -10.53
C ALA A 138 -0.08 -6.31 -11.06
N SER A 139 0.83 -6.66 -10.14
CA SER A 139 1.95 -7.57 -10.42
C SER A 139 1.45 -9.02 -10.51
N PRO A 140 2.27 -9.97 -10.96
CA PRO A 140 2.06 -11.38 -10.64
C PRO A 140 1.92 -11.59 -9.13
N ARG A 141 1.27 -12.68 -8.71
CA ARG A 141 1.09 -13.00 -7.30
C ARG A 141 2.43 -13.06 -6.57
N LEU A 142 2.51 -12.36 -5.45
CA LEU A 142 3.69 -12.29 -4.60
C LEU A 142 3.74 -13.50 -3.63
N ARG A 143 4.91 -13.71 -3.02
CA ARG A 143 5.14 -14.83 -2.06
C ARG A 143 4.73 -14.42 -0.66
N HIS A 144 3.50 -14.73 -0.31
CA HIS A 144 2.91 -14.43 1.00
C HIS A 144 1.84 -15.48 1.34
N PRO A 145 1.51 -15.75 2.63
CA PRO A 145 0.55 -16.80 3.01
C PRO A 145 -0.85 -16.63 2.45
N VAL A 146 -1.27 -15.39 2.19
CA VAL A 146 -2.57 -15.06 1.58
C VAL A 146 -2.38 -14.52 0.16
N GLU A 147 -3.46 -14.40 -0.62
CA GLU A 147 -3.35 -13.76 -1.94
C GLU A 147 -2.85 -12.34 -1.80
N THR A 148 -1.69 -12.07 -2.39
CA THR A 148 -1.01 -10.78 -2.28
C THR A 148 -0.48 -10.36 -3.64
N TYR A 149 -0.74 -9.12 -4.00
CA TYR A 149 -0.32 -8.55 -5.27
C TYR A 149 0.34 -7.19 -5.04
N GLY A 150 1.41 -6.95 -5.79
CA GLY A 150 1.93 -5.60 -5.96
C GLY A 150 0.99 -4.78 -6.83
N LEU A 151 1.06 -3.48 -6.69
CA LEU A 151 0.15 -2.56 -7.36
C LEU A 151 0.94 -1.47 -8.07
N HIS A 152 0.51 -1.11 -9.27
CA HIS A 152 1.08 -0.03 -10.03
C HIS A 152 -0.02 0.97 -10.37
N PHE A 153 0.21 2.23 -10.03
CA PHE A 153 -0.72 3.35 -10.22
C PHE A 153 -0.10 4.31 -11.24
N ARG A 154 -0.70 4.42 -12.41
CA ARG A 154 -0.26 5.35 -13.45
C ARG A 154 -1.19 6.55 -13.50
N ALA A 155 -0.64 7.75 -13.28
CA ALA A 155 -1.37 9.01 -13.34
C ALA A 155 -0.40 10.17 -13.65
N GLY A 156 -0.87 11.21 -14.34
CA GLY A 156 -0.08 12.42 -14.62
C GLY A 156 1.26 12.16 -15.34
N GLY A 157 1.37 11.07 -16.11
CA GLY A 157 2.60 10.68 -16.79
C GLY A 157 3.61 9.92 -15.92
N ALA A 158 3.34 9.75 -14.63
CA ALA A 158 4.20 9.01 -13.69
C ALA A 158 3.60 7.66 -13.30
N THR A 159 4.45 6.72 -12.91
CA THR A 159 4.05 5.44 -12.32
C THR A 159 4.51 5.39 -10.87
N VAL A 160 3.58 5.18 -9.95
CA VAL A 160 3.86 4.80 -8.56
C VAL A 160 3.68 3.30 -8.45
N SER A 161 4.73 2.58 -8.05
CA SER A 161 4.68 1.14 -7.83
C SER A 161 4.75 0.82 -6.35
N TYR A 162 3.97 -0.13 -5.89
CA TYR A 162 3.89 -0.57 -4.49
C TYR A 162 4.24 -2.04 -4.37
N ILE A 163 5.26 -2.37 -3.57
CA ILE A 163 5.60 -3.72 -3.13
C ILE A 163 5.08 -3.90 -1.70
N PRO A 164 3.96 -4.58 -1.49
CA PRO A 164 3.43 -4.89 -0.17
C PRO A 164 4.23 -6.02 0.52
N CYS A 165 3.62 -6.69 1.49
CA CYS A 165 4.23 -7.81 2.20
C CYS A 165 4.51 -8.97 1.25
N THR A 166 5.77 -9.39 1.17
CA THR A 166 6.24 -10.53 0.36
C THR A 166 7.60 -10.98 0.84
N ARG A 167 7.94 -12.25 0.58
CA ARG A 167 9.32 -12.71 0.57
C ARG A 167 9.98 -12.27 -0.74
N TYR A 168 11.26 -11.96 -0.70
CA TYR A 168 12.05 -11.72 -1.90
C TYR A 168 12.09 -12.98 -2.80
N PHE A 169 12.03 -12.79 -4.11
CA PHE A 169 12.26 -13.82 -5.13
C PHE A 169 12.77 -13.17 -6.41
N ASP A 170 13.50 -13.92 -7.26
CA ASP A 170 14.22 -13.36 -8.42
C ASP A 170 13.20 -12.83 -9.40
N GLY A 171 12.20 -13.02 -9.77
CA GLY A 171 11.30 -12.44 -10.78
C GLY A 171 10.70 -11.08 -10.43
N ILE A 172 10.75 -10.67 -9.13
CA ILE A 172 10.11 -9.43 -8.71
C ILE A 172 10.78 -8.18 -9.31
N VAL A 173 12.12 -8.23 -9.46
CA VAL A 173 12.89 -7.10 -9.98
C VAL A 173 12.51 -6.79 -11.43
N ASP A 174 12.37 -7.82 -12.26
CA ASP A 174 12.13 -7.63 -13.69
C ASP A 174 10.72 -7.08 -13.98
N ASP A 175 9.71 -7.56 -13.25
CA ASP A 175 8.34 -7.05 -13.38
C ASP A 175 8.27 -5.55 -13.03
N TYR A 176 8.86 -5.17 -11.88
CA TYR A 176 8.82 -3.78 -11.45
C TYR A 176 9.73 -2.86 -12.29
N ARG A 177 10.88 -3.35 -12.75
CA ARG A 177 11.76 -2.60 -13.66
C ARG A 177 11.05 -2.27 -14.98
N ALA A 178 10.29 -3.22 -15.54
CA ALA A 178 9.54 -3.02 -16.77
C ALA A 178 8.48 -1.90 -16.65
N ARG A 179 8.04 -1.58 -15.43
CA ARG A 179 7.08 -0.49 -15.16
C ARG A 179 7.73 0.88 -15.07
N ALA A 180 9.07 0.96 -15.00
CA ALA A 180 9.86 2.18 -14.86
C ALA A 180 9.28 3.16 -13.81
N PRO A 181 9.17 2.76 -12.54
CA PRO A 181 8.47 3.58 -11.55
C PRO A 181 9.19 4.89 -11.26
N ALA A 182 8.47 6.00 -11.33
CA ALA A 182 8.93 7.28 -10.81
C ALA A 182 9.12 7.20 -9.28
N VAL A 183 8.21 6.46 -8.61
CA VAL A 183 8.30 6.19 -7.17
C VAL A 183 8.00 4.72 -6.90
N LEU A 184 8.88 4.09 -6.09
CA LEU A 184 8.72 2.73 -5.59
C LEU A 184 8.47 2.76 -4.08
N VAL A 185 7.25 2.41 -3.65
CA VAL A 185 6.91 2.22 -2.23
C VAL A 185 7.16 0.76 -1.86
N ILE A 186 7.92 0.50 -0.79
CA ILE A 186 8.34 -0.84 -0.37
C ILE A 186 7.99 -1.07 1.10
N ASN A 187 7.28 -2.15 1.38
CA ASN A 187 7.09 -2.62 2.75
C ASN A 187 8.34 -3.34 3.25
N VAL A 188 9.04 -2.75 4.23
CA VAL A 188 10.29 -3.28 4.78
C VAL A 188 10.10 -3.57 6.28
N LEU A 189 9.58 -4.77 6.56
CA LEU A 189 9.25 -5.14 7.94
C LEU A 189 10.48 -5.39 8.80
N ARG A 190 11.53 -5.97 8.22
CA ARG A 190 12.63 -6.60 8.96
C ARG A 190 13.97 -5.99 8.62
N TYR A 191 14.82 -5.89 9.66
CA TYR A 191 16.20 -5.47 9.44
C TYR A 191 17.06 -6.61 8.86
N ARG A 192 16.90 -7.83 9.40
CA ARG A 192 17.61 -9.04 8.93
C ARG A 192 16.68 -10.24 8.94
N ASP A 193 16.99 -11.24 8.13
CA ASP A 193 16.27 -12.50 8.14
C ASP A 193 16.70 -13.36 9.31
N SER A 194 15.95 -13.28 10.42
CA SER A 194 16.19 -14.06 11.64
C SER A 194 15.08 -15.10 11.91
N MET A 195 14.03 -15.09 11.10
CA MET A 195 12.87 -15.98 11.19
C MET A 195 12.36 -16.25 9.79
N ASP A 196 11.96 -17.46 9.49
CA ASP A 196 11.41 -17.84 8.19
C ASP A 196 9.99 -17.28 8.00
N VAL A 197 9.88 -16.01 7.65
CA VAL A 197 8.59 -15.31 7.41
C VAL A 197 8.59 -14.59 6.09
N ASP A 198 7.42 -14.51 5.45
CA ASP A 198 7.25 -13.96 4.12
C ASP A 198 7.15 -12.42 4.14
N HIS A 199 8.27 -11.78 4.49
CA HIS A 199 8.41 -10.33 4.50
C HIS A 199 9.82 -9.92 4.07
N LEU A 200 9.92 -8.79 3.37
CA LEU A 200 11.20 -8.20 2.97
C LEU A 200 12.02 -7.74 4.17
N THR A 201 13.33 -7.92 4.02
CA THR A 201 14.35 -7.37 4.90
C THR A 201 14.92 -6.06 4.34
N TYR A 202 15.74 -5.38 5.13
CA TYR A 202 16.49 -4.21 4.67
C TYR A 202 17.44 -4.54 3.51
N ASP A 203 18.09 -5.71 3.55
CA ASP A 203 18.97 -6.16 2.46
C ASP A 203 18.17 -6.46 1.18
N ASP A 204 16.95 -6.99 1.30
CA ASP A 204 16.06 -7.21 0.17
C ASP A 204 15.60 -5.87 -0.44
N ALA A 205 15.31 -4.87 0.39
CA ALA A 205 14.97 -3.53 -0.08
C ALA A 205 16.13 -2.93 -0.90
N ARG A 206 17.37 -3.10 -0.45
CA ARG A 206 18.55 -2.70 -1.20
C ARG A 206 18.61 -3.37 -2.58
N ARG A 207 18.48 -4.70 -2.64
CA ARG A 207 18.47 -5.46 -3.91
C ARG A 207 17.38 -4.99 -4.86
N LEU A 208 16.18 -4.74 -4.33
CA LEU A 208 15.06 -4.22 -5.13
C LEU A 208 15.37 -2.83 -5.69
N ILE A 209 15.88 -1.91 -4.89
CA ILE A 209 16.23 -0.55 -5.33
C ILE A 209 17.34 -0.58 -6.38
N GLU A 210 18.41 -1.34 -6.15
CA GLU A 210 19.53 -1.53 -7.10
C GLU A 210 19.06 -2.15 -8.42
N GLY A 211 18.18 -3.14 -8.34
CA GLY A 211 17.70 -3.88 -9.50
C GLY A 211 16.62 -3.15 -10.29
N ILE A 212 15.67 -2.52 -9.65
CA ILE A 212 14.53 -1.80 -10.28
C ILE A 212 14.97 -0.42 -10.78
N ARG A 213 15.81 0.29 -10.02
CA ARG A 213 16.29 1.66 -10.28
C ARG A 213 15.14 2.67 -10.47
N PRO A 214 14.26 2.81 -9.48
CA PRO A 214 13.17 3.80 -9.56
C PRO A 214 13.72 5.23 -9.52
N GLY A 215 12.89 6.22 -9.87
CA GLY A 215 13.23 7.63 -9.69
C GLY A 215 13.45 8.00 -8.22
N ALA A 216 12.62 7.44 -7.33
CA ALA A 216 12.79 7.49 -5.87
C ALA A 216 12.24 6.22 -5.22
N ALA A 217 12.79 5.85 -4.05
CA ALA A 217 12.30 4.74 -3.24
C ALA A 217 11.76 5.25 -1.88
N ILE A 218 10.66 4.68 -1.41
CA ILE A 218 10.06 5.01 -0.12
C ILE A 218 9.86 3.71 0.66
N MET A 219 10.59 3.58 1.77
CA MET A 219 10.38 2.47 2.71
C MET A 219 9.22 2.80 3.66
N SER A 220 8.39 1.80 3.96
CA SER A 220 7.28 1.87 4.90
C SER A 220 7.09 0.52 5.61
N HIS A 221 6.03 0.37 6.41
CA HIS A 221 5.63 -0.89 7.05
C HIS A 221 6.71 -1.45 8.00
N PHE A 222 7.22 -0.61 8.88
CA PHE A 222 8.35 -0.94 9.74
C PHE A 222 7.94 -1.82 10.93
N GLY A 223 8.65 -2.93 11.11
CA GLY A 223 8.63 -3.71 12.36
C GLY A 223 9.53 -3.10 13.43
N THR A 224 9.44 -3.63 14.67
CA THR A 224 10.20 -3.11 15.82
C THR A 224 11.70 -3.01 15.56
N ARG A 225 12.29 -4.03 14.94
CA ARG A 225 13.74 -4.04 14.65
C ARG A 225 14.17 -2.97 13.65
N MET A 226 13.30 -2.62 12.70
CA MET A 226 13.54 -1.49 11.80
C MET A 226 13.46 -0.16 12.56
N LEU A 227 12.43 0.00 13.43
CA LEU A 227 12.24 1.21 14.22
C LEU A 227 13.39 1.44 15.22
N GLU A 228 13.90 0.39 15.86
CA GLU A 228 15.08 0.44 16.75
C GLU A 228 16.37 0.92 16.04
N ARG A 229 16.43 0.77 14.72
CA ARG A 229 17.61 1.11 13.88
C ARG A 229 17.51 2.48 13.21
N ASP A 230 16.49 3.26 13.52
CA ASP A 230 16.20 4.54 12.86
C ASP A 230 16.01 4.40 11.34
N PRO A 231 14.77 4.19 10.87
CA PRO A 231 14.49 4.03 9.44
C PRO A 231 14.99 5.18 8.57
N LYS A 232 15.07 6.41 9.12
CA LYS A 232 15.57 7.58 8.38
C LYS A 232 17.06 7.43 8.09
N ARG A 233 17.85 7.00 9.09
CA ARG A 233 19.27 6.70 8.90
C ARG A 233 19.47 5.56 7.88
N LEU A 234 18.66 4.50 7.99
CA LEU A 234 18.72 3.36 7.05
C LEU A 234 18.39 3.80 5.62
N ALA A 235 17.48 4.76 5.43
CA ALA A 235 17.18 5.32 4.12
C ALA A 235 18.39 6.07 3.52
N TYR A 236 19.10 6.86 4.31
CA TYR A 236 20.33 7.52 3.86
C TYR A 236 21.43 6.50 3.49
N GLU A 237 21.59 5.43 4.28
CA GLU A 237 22.55 4.36 3.98
C GLU A 237 22.20 3.66 2.64
N LEU A 238 20.91 3.47 2.32
CA LEU A 238 20.49 2.94 1.03
C LEU A 238 20.72 3.93 -0.11
N GLU A 239 20.45 5.21 0.08
CA GLU A 239 20.71 6.25 -0.91
C GLU A 239 22.20 6.29 -1.27
N ASP A 240 23.08 6.30 -0.27
CA ASP A 240 24.54 6.28 -0.48
C ASP A 240 25.00 5.01 -1.21
N ALA A 241 24.42 3.85 -0.87
CA ALA A 241 24.82 2.58 -1.47
C ALA A 241 24.32 2.37 -2.90
N THR A 242 23.13 2.89 -3.23
CA THR A 242 22.44 2.62 -4.50
C THR A 242 22.50 3.79 -5.50
N GLY A 243 22.78 4.99 -5.00
CA GLY A 243 22.67 6.25 -5.76
C GLY A 243 21.23 6.64 -6.11
N ILE A 244 20.22 5.99 -5.51
CA ILE A 244 18.79 6.26 -5.71
C ILE A 244 18.24 6.99 -4.50
N LYS A 245 17.58 8.12 -4.73
CA LYS A 245 16.93 8.89 -3.66
C LYS A 245 15.99 8.00 -2.86
N THR A 246 16.26 7.86 -1.55
CA THR A 246 15.55 6.92 -0.70
C THR A 246 15.02 7.61 0.55
N PHE A 247 13.76 7.37 0.88
CA PHE A 247 13.07 7.92 2.03
C PHE A 247 12.55 6.83 2.96
N ALA A 248 12.46 7.14 4.24
CA ALA A 248 11.68 6.38 5.20
C ALA A 248 10.42 7.17 5.53
N ALA A 249 9.26 6.63 5.18
CA ALA A 249 8.00 7.26 5.50
C ALA A 249 7.74 7.32 7.00
N TYR A 250 6.94 8.27 7.44
CA TYR A 250 6.41 8.36 8.81
C TYR A 250 4.93 8.75 8.79
N ASP A 251 4.24 8.47 9.88
CA ASP A 251 2.80 8.72 9.97
C ASP A 251 2.48 10.21 9.75
N GLY A 252 1.61 10.50 8.79
CA GLY A 252 1.22 11.85 8.38
C GLY A 252 2.10 12.48 7.30
N TRP A 253 3.19 11.84 6.86
CA TRP A 253 4.08 12.40 5.85
C TRP A 253 3.47 12.38 4.45
N THR A 254 3.72 13.45 3.69
CA THR A 254 3.33 13.56 2.29
C THR A 254 4.56 13.62 1.38
N TYR A 255 4.50 12.96 0.25
CA TYR A 255 5.48 12.98 -0.82
C TYR A 255 4.82 13.36 -2.14
N ASP A 256 5.30 14.40 -2.78
CA ASP A 256 4.86 14.82 -4.11
C ASP A 256 5.73 14.15 -5.17
N VAL A 257 5.09 13.45 -6.13
CA VAL A 257 5.76 12.78 -7.24
C VAL A 257 6.13 13.84 -8.28
N VAL A 258 7.42 13.99 -8.52
CA VAL A 258 8.00 14.98 -9.44
C VAL A 258 8.21 14.37 -10.81
#